data_6ea1b3c3743b7dfa36758a83b051491f
#
_entry.id   6ea1b3c3743b7dfa36758a83b051491f
#
_cell.length_a   1.000
_cell.length_b   1.000
_cell.length_c   1.000
_cell.angle_alpha   90.00
_cell.angle_beta   90.00
_cell.angle_gamma   90.00
#
_symmetry.space_group_name_H-M   'P 1'
#
loop_
_entity.id
_entity.type
_entity.pdbx_description
1 polymer ?
#
loop_
_entity_poly.entity_id
_entity_poly.type
_entity_poly.pdbx_seq_one_letter_code
_entity_poly.pdbx_strand_id
1 'polypeptide(L)'
;MAFVPYWMNPARAKEAIEAGQAIVLDVTSQLIDSAVRGRIPGAVRVSPREILNHNRHAADVVKELPGLSRDKTIIAYCTCPDEEASARLTRVLRNEGYDAWMLDGGLPAWRAAGYPTEMNLAA
;
A
#
# COMPACT_ATOMS: atom_id res chain seq x y z
N MET A 1 -17.52 -17.57 -0.61
CA MET A 1 -16.81 -16.31 -0.44
C MET A 1 -15.81 -16.10 -1.57
N ALA A 2 -15.95 -15.02 -2.24
CA ALA A 2 -15.05 -14.73 -3.34
C ALA A 2 -13.80 -14.06 -2.79
N PHE A 3 -12.71 -14.73 -2.92
CA PHE A 3 -11.42 -14.12 -2.65
C PHE A 3 -10.84 -13.73 -4.00
N VAL A 4 -10.66 -12.45 -4.20
CA VAL A 4 -10.08 -11.98 -5.45
C VAL A 4 -8.72 -11.38 -5.12
N PRO A 5 -7.67 -12.09 -5.44
CA PRO A 5 -6.34 -11.61 -5.13
C PRO A 5 -5.90 -10.59 -6.16
N TYR A 6 -5.93 -9.34 -5.79
CA TYR A 6 -5.36 -8.30 -6.63
C TYR A 6 -3.90 -8.13 -6.24
N TRP A 7 -3.15 -9.21 -6.45
CA TRP A 7 -1.74 -9.27 -6.09
C TRP A 7 -0.86 -8.84 -7.25
N MET A 8 0.16 -8.05 -6.93
CA MET A 8 1.18 -7.67 -7.90
C MET A 8 2.53 -8.10 -7.34
N ASN A 9 3.30 -8.86 -8.11
CA ASN A 9 4.61 -9.27 -7.61
C ASN A 9 5.57 -8.09 -7.54
N PRO A 10 6.59 -8.18 -6.68
CA PRO A 10 7.52 -7.05 -6.47
C PRO A 10 8.23 -6.58 -7.75
N ALA A 11 8.57 -7.49 -8.64
CA ALA A 11 9.27 -7.10 -9.87
C ALA A 11 8.40 -6.22 -10.75
N ARG A 12 7.13 -6.58 -10.88
CA ARG A 12 6.20 -5.79 -11.68
C ARG A 12 5.91 -4.46 -11.02
N ALA A 13 5.78 -4.47 -9.69
CA ALA A 13 5.58 -3.24 -8.94
C ALA A 13 6.75 -2.28 -9.14
N LYS A 14 7.97 -2.82 -9.09
CA LYS A 14 9.16 -2.00 -9.28
C LYS A 14 9.18 -1.37 -10.67
N GLU A 15 8.81 -2.12 -11.70
CA GLU A 15 8.74 -1.57 -13.05
C GLU A 15 7.77 -0.40 -13.13
N ALA A 16 6.58 -0.55 -12.56
CA ALA A 16 5.58 0.51 -12.61
C ALA A 16 6.02 1.75 -11.84
N ILE A 17 6.68 1.55 -10.71
CA ILE A 17 7.19 2.66 -9.90
C ILE A 17 8.28 3.40 -10.67
N GLU A 18 9.21 2.68 -11.26
CA GLU A 18 10.32 3.30 -11.98
C GLU A 18 9.86 4.02 -13.25
N ALA A 19 8.78 3.55 -13.85
CA ALA A 19 8.19 4.20 -15.02
C ALA A 19 7.39 5.45 -14.65
N GLY A 20 7.24 5.74 -13.36
CA GLY A 20 6.45 6.89 -12.93
C GLY A 20 4.96 6.70 -13.08
N GLN A 21 4.49 5.45 -13.21
CA GLN A 21 3.09 5.15 -13.45
C GLN A 21 2.38 4.56 -12.25
N ALA A 22 3.04 4.52 -11.10
CA ALA A 22 2.47 3.94 -9.90
C ALA A 22 2.47 4.94 -8.75
N ILE A 23 1.43 4.83 -7.93
CA ILE A 23 1.34 5.52 -6.65
C ILE A 23 1.37 4.41 -5.60
N VAL A 24 2.29 4.52 -4.64
CA VAL A 24 2.46 3.49 -3.62
C VAL A 24 1.88 3.99 -2.30
N LEU A 25 1.05 3.16 -1.68
CA LEU A 25 0.44 3.48 -0.40
C LEU A 25 0.98 2.54 0.67
N ASP A 26 1.56 3.12 1.70
CA ASP A 26 2.13 2.39 2.83
C ASP A 26 1.08 2.32 3.94
N VAL A 27 0.55 1.13 4.17
CA VAL A 27 -0.50 0.90 5.18
C VAL A 27 0.07 0.19 6.40
N THR A 28 1.36 0.38 6.65
CA THR A 28 2.04 -0.23 7.80
C THR A 28 1.65 0.49 9.09
N SER A 29 1.46 -0.25 10.17
CA SER A 29 1.21 0.37 11.46
C SER A 29 2.46 1.08 11.96
N GLN A 30 2.28 2.11 12.79
CA GLN A 30 3.41 2.87 13.31
C GLN A 30 4.37 2.00 14.13
N LEU A 31 3.82 1.06 14.89
CA LEU A 31 4.64 0.18 15.69
C LEU A 31 5.55 -0.69 14.82
N ILE A 32 4.97 -1.24 13.77
CA ILE A 32 5.73 -2.09 12.84
C ILE A 32 6.73 -1.24 12.07
N ASP A 33 6.33 -0.04 11.66
CA ASP A 33 7.20 0.84 10.91
C ASP A 33 8.47 1.18 11.70
N SER A 34 8.33 1.46 12.98
CA SER A 34 9.51 1.78 13.79
C SER A 34 10.41 0.57 13.97
N ALA A 35 9.87 -0.63 13.94
CA ALA A 35 10.66 -1.86 14.05
C ALA A 35 11.34 -2.22 12.73
N VAL A 36 10.65 -2.03 11.61
CA VAL A 36 11.17 -2.39 10.30
C VAL A 36 12.13 -1.35 9.75
N ARG A 37 11.87 -0.10 10.03
CA ARG A 37 12.72 1.02 9.64
C ARG A 37 12.96 1.14 8.14
N GLY A 38 11.93 0.92 7.37
CA GLY A 38 12.07 1.08 5.94
C GLY A 38 10.73 1.15 5.26
N ARG A 39 10.73 1.76 4.10
CA ARG A 39 9.52 1.81 3.26
C ARG A 39 9.95 1.93 1.82
N ILE A 40 9.03 1.65 0.93
CA ILE A 40 9.29 1.82 -0.50
C ILE A 40 9.42 3.32 -0.77
N PRO A 41 10.45 3.75 -1.50
CA PRO A 41 10.67 5.17 -1.76
C PRO A 41 9.47 5.83 -2.40
N GLY A 42 9.10 7.01 -1.90
CA GLY A 42 7.97 7.77 -2.42
C GLY A 42 6.61 7.31 -1.96
N ALA A 43 6.52 6.31 -1.10
CA ALA A 43 5.25 5.81 -0.62
C ALA A 43 4.51 6.85 0.22
N VAL A 44 3.20 6.93 0.00
CA VAL A 44 2.33 7.79 0.80
C VAL A 44 1.79 6.98 1.97
N ARG A 45 1.95 7.52 3.16
CA ARG A 45 1.53 6.82 4.37
C ARG A 45 0.02 6.90 4.57
N VAL A 46 -0.58 5.76 4.83
CA VAL A 46 -2.00 5.67 5.17
C VAL A 46 -2.12 4.91 6.47
N SER A 47 -2.78 5.49 7.46
CA SER A 47 -2.92 4.83 8.75
C SER A 47 -3.85 3.63 8.63
N PRO A 48 -3.39 2.41 9.02
CA PRO A 48 -4.28 1.25 9.01
C PRO A 48 -5.47 1.41 9.96
N ARG A 49 -5.32 2.18 11.01
CA ARG A 49 -6.42 2.46 11.93
C ARG A 49 -7.57 3.16 11.23
N GLU A 50 -7.25 4.09 10.33
CA GLU A 50 -8.27 4.81 9.58
C GLU A 50 -9.02 3.86 8.65
N ILE A 51 -8.31 2.93 8.04
CA ILE A 51 -8.91 1.98 7.10
C ILE A 51 -9.78 0.95 7.82
N LEU A 52 -9.37 0.53 9.01
CA LEU A 52 -10.06 -0.52 9.75
C LEU A 52 -11.05 0.04 10.79
N ASN A 53 -11.20 1.35 10.85
CA ASN A 53 -12.06 2.00 11.81
C ASN A 53 -13.53 1.80 11.45
N HIS A 54 -14.29 1.16 12.34
CA HIS A 54 -15.70 0.86 12.09
C HIS A 54 -16.60 2.11 12.14
N ASN A 55 -16.11 3.20 12.72
CA ASN A 55 -16.87 4.45 12.82
C ASN A 55 -16.64 5.37 11.63
N ARG A 56 -15.88 4.91 10.65
CA ARG A 56 -15.54 5.71 9.50
C ARG A 56 -15.49 4.84 8.26
N HIS A 57 -16.05 5.32 7.16
CA HIS A 57 -16.00 4.58 5.91
C HIS A 57 -14.64 4.72 5.25
N ALA A 58 -14.08 3.60 4.83
CA ALA A 58 -12.78 3.61 4.16
C ALA A 58 -12.81 4.45 2.89
N ALA A 59 -13.97 4.52 2.22
CA ALA A 59 -14.12 5.37 1.03
C ALA A 59 -13.86 6.84 1.34
N ASP A 60 -14.25 7.30 2.53
CA ASP A 60 -14.01 8.69 2.93
C ASP A 60 -12.54 8.94 3.19
N VAL A 61 -11.84 7.94 3.73
CA VAL A 61 -10.40 8.03 3.94
C VAL A 61 -9.70 8.16 2.59
N VAL A 62 -10.11 7.37 1.62
CA VAL A 62 -9.54 7.40 0.27
C VAL A 62 -9.67 8.80 -0.34
N LYS A 63 -10.81 9.44 -0.15
CA LYS A 63 -11.02 10.79 -0.71
C LYS A 63 -10.09 11.84 -0.13
N GLU A 64 -9.55 11.58 1.04
CA GLU A 64 -8.63 12.51 1.69
C GLU A 64 -7.18 12.29 1.30
N LEU A 65 -6.88 11.21 0.59
CA LEU A 65 -5.51 10.90 0.23
C LEU A 65 -5.04 11.81 -0.91
N PRO A 66 -3.85 12.43 -0.75
CA PRO A 66 -3.36 13.33 -1.79
C PRO A 66 -2.80 12.57 -2.98
N GLY A 67 -2.94 13.16 -4.14
CA GLY A 67 -2.24 12.68 -5.33
C GLY A 67 -2.79 11.44 -5.99
N LEU A 68 -3.93 10.93 -5.54
CA LEU A 68 -4.52 9.76 -6.19
C LEU A 68 -5.02 10.11 -7.59
N SER A 69 -4.79 9.21 -8.52
CA SER A 69 -5.20 9.39 -9.91
C SER A 69 -5.71 8.08 -10.46
N ARG A 70 -6.82 8.12 -11.18
CA ARG A 70 -7.35 6.95 -11.86
C ARG A 70 -6.54 6.57 -13.08
N ASP A 71 -5.65 7.46 -13.51
CA ASP A 71 -4.76 7.19 -14.65
C ASP A 71 -3.51 6.44 -14.24
N LYS A 72 -3.31 6.22 -12.96
CA LYS A 72 -2.12 5.53 -12.46
C LYS A 72 -2.49 4.25 -11.73
N THR A 73 -1.55 3.32 -11.71
CA THR A 73 -1.68 2.10 -10.91
C THR A 73 -1.40 2.44 -9.46
N ILE A 74 -2.24 1.94 -8.57
CA ILE A 74 -2.06 2.15 -7.13
C ILE A 74 -1.65 0.84 -6.50
N ILE A 75 -0.58 0.87 -5.72
CA ILE A 75 -0.03 -0.33 -5.10
C ILE A 75 -0.01 -0.12 -3.59
N ALA A 76 -0.78 -0.92 -2.86
CA ALA A 76 -0.84 -0.84 -1.41
C ALA A 76 -0.02 -1.96 -0.80
N TYR A 77 0.70 -1.67 0.28
CA TYR A 77 1.44 -2.69 0.98
C TYR A 77 1.43 -2.46 2.49
N CYS A 78 1.66 -3.53 3.21
CA CYS A 78 1.88 -3.44 4.65
C CYS A 78 2.89 -4.50 5.05
N THR A 79 3.25 -4.51 6.33
CA THR A 79 4.17 -5.50 6.88
C THR A 79 3.46 -6.50 7.79
N CYS A 80 2.16 -6.36 7.95
CA CYS A 80 1.37 -7.25 8.78
C CYS A 80 1.25 -8.62 8.14
N PRO A 81 1.33 -9.70 8.91
CA PRO A 81 1.21 -11.03 8.33
C PRO A 81 -0.13 -11.29 7.63
N ASP A 82 -1.20 -10.69 8.12
CA ASP A 82 -2.53 -10.90 7.57
C ASP A 82 -2.90 -9.92 6.45
N GLU A 83 -2.14 -8.85 6.30
CA GLU A 83 -2.33 -7.84 5.25
C GLU A 83 -3.77 -7.31 5.16
N GLU A 84 -4.48 -7.32 6.29
CA GLU A 84 -5.89 -6.96 6.30
C GLU A 84 -6.14 -5.53 5.86
N ALA A 85 -5.34 -4.59 6.35
CA ALA A 85 -5.53 -3.18 6.03
C ALA A 85 -5.28 -2.90 4.54
N SER A 86 -4.22 -3.47 3.98
CA SER A 86 -3.93 -3.25 2.56
C SER A 86 -4.98 -3.92 1.67
N ALA A 87 -5.49 -5.09 2.07
CA ALA A 87 -6.54 -5.77 1.32
C ALA A 87 -7.82 -4.94 1.31
N ARG A 88 -8.20 -4.41 2.47
CA ARG A 88 -9.41 -3.60 2.58
C ARG A 88 -9.29 -2.32 1.77
N LEU A 89 -8.15 -1.65 1.86
CA LEU A 89 -7.91 -0.43 1.11
C LEU A 89 -7.96 -0.69 -0.40
N THR A 90 -7.35 -1.79 -0.84
CA THR A 90 -7.35 -2.15 -2.26
C THR A 90 -8.77 -2.38 -2.77
N ARG A 91 -9.60 -3.08 -2.00
CA ARG A 91 -10.99 -3.30 -2.41
C ARG A 91 -11.77 -2.00 -2.50
N VAL A 92 -11.58 -1.10 -1.52
CA VAL A 92 -12.25 0.18 -1.53
C VAL A 92 -11.83 1.02 -2.74
N LEU A 93 -10.54 1.04 -3.02
CA LEU A 93 -10.02 1.78 -4.17
C LEU A 93 -10.60 1.25 -5.48
N ARG A 94 -10.68 -0.06 -5.63
CA ARG A 94 -11.27 -0.64 -6.83
C ARG A 94 -12.74 -0.31 -6.97
N ASN A 95 -13.46 -0.30 -5.85
CA ASN A 95 -14.87 0.09 -5.88
C ASN A 95 -15.04 1.56 -6.28
N GLU A 96 -14.04 2.39 -6.03
CA GLU A 96 -14.06 3.80 -6.41
C GLU A 96 -13.49 4.04 -7.82
N GLY A 97 -13.17 2.99 -8.55
CA GLY A 97 -12.73 3.08 -9.93
C GLY A 97 -11.23 3.20 -10.15
N TYR A 98 -10.44 2.96 -9.12
CA TYR A 98 -8.97 3.00 -9.24
C TYR A 98 -8.42 1.64 -9.64
N ASP A 99 -7.30 1.66 -10.36
CA ASP A 99 -6.55 0.45 -10.69
C ASP A 99 -5.62 0.12 -9.52
N ALA A 100 -6.17 -0.56 -8.52
CA ALA A 100 -5.48 -0.79 -7.25
C ALA A 100 -5.08 -2.25 -7.09
N TRP A 101 -3.90 -2.45 -6.53
CA TRP A 101 -3.28 -3.76 -6.31
C TRP A 101 -2.64 -3.82 -4.95
N MET A 102 -2.45 -5.05 -4.46
CA MET A 102 -1.68 -5.31 -3.24
C MET A 102 -0.32 -5.85 -3.63
N LEU A 103 0.72 -5.35 -2.96
CA LEU A 103 2.06 -5.89 -3.18
C LEU A 103 2.14 -7.29 -2.59
N ASP A 104 2.41 -8.28 -3.42
CA ASP A 104 2.47 -9.67 -3.00
C ASP A 104 3.65 -9.88 -2.04
N GLY A 105 3.33 -10.38 -0.85
CA GLY A 105 4.33 -10.56 0.21
C GLY A 105 4.69 -9.28 0.95
N GLY A 106 4.12 -8.15 0.58
CA GLY A 106 4.34 -6.89 1.28
C GLY A 106 5.78 -6.43 1.26
N LEU A 107 6.13 -5.58 2.21
CA LEU A 107 7.49 -5.04 2.31
C LEU A 107 8.56 -6.12 2.47
N PRO A 108 8.33 -7.19 3.25
CA PRO A 108 9.36 -8.25 3.35
C PRO A 108 9.75 -8.84 2.00
N ALA A 109 8.78 -9.09 1.12
CA ALA A 109 9.08 -9.64 -0.20
C ALA A 109 9.83 -8.64 -1.07
N TRP A 110 9.48 -7.36 -0.97
CA TRP A 110 10.19 -6.30 -1.68
C TRP A 110 11.66 -6.27 -1.27
N ARG A 111 11.92 -6.35 0.03
CA ARG A 111 13.29 -6.34 0.55
C ARG A 111 14.04 -7.60 0.19
N ALA A 112 13.37 -8.75 0.22
CA ALA A 112 13.98 -10.02 -0.15
C ALA A 112 14.41 -10.04 -1.62
N ALA A 113 13.71 -9.29 -2.46
CA ALA A 113 14.07 -9.16 -3.87
C ALA A 113 15.27 -8.22 -4.08
N GLY A 114 15.74 -7.58 -3.02
CA GLY A 114 16.88 -6.67 -3.12
C GLY A 114 16.53 -5.28 -3.61
N TYR A 115 15.26 -4.93 -3.59
CA TYR A 115 14.83 -3.63 -4.10
C TYR A 115 15.00 -2.55 -3.05
N PRO A 116 15.14 -1.29 -3.47
CA PRO A 116 15.49 -0.20 -2.55
C PRO A 116 14.37 0.14 -1.58
N THR A 117 14.77 0.47 -0.36
CA THR A 117 13.88 1.05 0.63
C THR A 117 14.54 2.32 1.15
N GLU A 118 13.71 3.25 1.63
CA GLU A 118 14.24 4.42 2.29
C GLU A 118 13.90 4.34 3.77
N MET A 119 14.84 4.83 4.57
CA MET A 119 14.63 4.85 6.02
C MET A 119 13.73 6.02 6.38
N ASN A 120 12.85 5.77 7.33
CA ASN A 120 12.08 6.88 7.90
C ASN A 120 12.92 7.48 9.02
N LEU A 121 13.69 8.51 8.67
CA LEU A 121 14.56 9.17 9.61
C LEU A 121 13.87 10.30 10.37
N ALA A 122 12.61 10.56 10.09
CA ALA A 122 11.86 11.55 10.83
C ALA A 122 11.66 11.08 12.25
N ALA A 123 12.17 11.81 13.17
CA ALA A 123 12.10 11.46 14.57
C ALA A 123 10.68 11.65 15.09
#